data_f470a3f904cfa4d294b460e6b244d884
#
_entry.id   f470a3f904cfa4d294b460e6b244d884
#
_cell.length_a   1.000
_cell.length_b   1.000
_cell.length_c   1.000
_cell.angle_alpha   90.00
_cell.angle_beta   90.00
_cell.angle_gamma   90.00
#
_symmetry.space_group_name_H-M   'P 1'
#
loop_
_entity.id
_entity.type
_entity.pdbx_description
1 polymer ?
#
loop_
_entity_poly.entity_id
_entity_poly.type
_entity_poly.pdbx_seq_one_letter_code
_entity_poly.pdbx_strand_id
1 'polypeptide(L)'
;EPERVAGCADCHTGHNTLASSDPKSALHPDNLSVSCKTCHTTMHERFVSFEAHPGAVKGKTYTALHIAEGFMILLLAGVFAFFWLHTALWWRRSYLDKCRRRKAGFIEDSLALECREEKQIQRFTMTQRVMHVLLILSFFTLVGTGFPIKYSETAWAKVLVNIWGGPHMAGIFHRIAALVLCGLFLYTLWLSIRFLFPGGQIKGWLRRLFGPDSLFPNLKDLQDIKGMFLWFFGRGPMPKFDRWTYWEKFDFLAVFWGMTAIGLSGFMLWFPGHFSYVVPGWVINIATIVHSEEAFLAAVFIFTVHFFNNHIVPNKFPLEPNVFTGRYRLDQMREERPLEYERMVALGKLESLKREGPGLWTQLFASVFGLGSLVLGLVLLVLIFWAVLFY
;
A
#
# COMPACT_ATOMS: atom_id res chain seq x y z
N GLU A 1 -14.69 -12.28 28.18
CA GLU A 1 -14.27 -10.87 28.39
C GLU A 1 -13.31 -10.49 27.28
N PRO A 2 -13.67 -9.60 26.35
CA PRO A 2 -12.87 -9.30 25.17
C PRO A 2 -11.62 -8.43 25.46
N GLU A 3 -11.36 -8.06 26.69
CA GLU A 3 -10.32 -7.07 27.06
C GLU A 3 -9.09 -7.68 27.75
N ARG A 4 -9.09 -8.98 28.00
CA ARG A 4 -7.99 -9.63 28.71
C ARG A 4 -6.98 -10.25 27.74
N VAL A 5 -5.77 -9.75 27.76
CA VAL A 5 -4.63 -10.39 27.10
C VAL A 5 -4.23 -11.62 27.90
N ALA A 6 -4.12 -12.78 27.26
CA ALA A 6 -3.69 -14.00 27.90
C ALA A 6 -2.25 -13.86 28.43
N GLY A 7 -2.07 -14.08 29.72
CA GLY A 7 -0.74 -14.19 30.33
C GLY A 7 -0.23 -15.64 30.33
N CYS A 8 1.04 -15.83 30.68
CA CYS A 8 1.65 -17.16 30.73
C CYS A 8 0.85 -18.14 31.62
N ALA A 9 0.37 -17.65 32.76
CA ALA A 9 -0.38 -18.47 33.74
C ALA A 9 -1.78 -18.89 33.25
N ASP A 10 -2.36 -18.22 32.26
CA ASP A 10 -3.68 -18.57 31.73
C ASP A 10 -3.60 -19.88 30.89
N CYS A 11 -2.43 -20.18 30.33
CA CYS A 11 -2.16 -21.41 29.57
C CYS A 11 -1.35 -22.43 30.41
N HIS A 12 -0.27 -21.95 31.09
CA HIS A 12 0.68 -22.81 31.79
C HIS A 12 0.30 -23.11 33.27
N THR A 13 -0.75 -22.48 33.76
CA THR A 13 -1.11 -22.45 35.22
C THR A 13 -0.04 -21.75 36.07
N GLY A 14 -0.44 -21.19 37.25
CA GLY A 14 0.48 -20.39 38.07
C GLY A 14 1.38 -21.20 39.00
N HIS A 15 0.87 -22.32 39.54
CA HIS A 15 1.53 -23.08 40.60
C HIS A 15 1.78 -24.56 40.23
N ASN A 16 1.20 -25.05 39.16
CA ASN A 16 1.29 -26.44 38.72
C ASN A 16 1.68 -26.51 37.24
N THR A 17 2.79 -25.87 36.90
CA THR A 17 3.34 -25.86 35.54
C THR A 17 3.96 -27.21 35.24
N LEU A 18 3.23 -28.04 34.48
CA LEU A 18 3.69 -29.36 34.03
C LEU A 18 4.16 -29.32 32.59
N ALA A 19 5.05 -30.24 32.23
CA ALA A 19 5.47 -30.42 30.84
C ALA A 19 4.25 -30.77 29.97
N SER A 20 4.24 -30.30 28.71
CA SER A 20 3.14 -30.60 27.75
C SER A 20 2.97 -32.11 27.46
N SER A 21 3.97 -32.92 27.78
CA SER A 21 3.91 -34.39 27.69
C SER A 21 3.23 -35.05 28.86
N ASP A 22 3.01 -34.33 29.99
CA ASP A 22 2.31 -34.87 31.14
C ASP A 22 0.80 -34.85 30.93
N PRO A 23 0.08 -35.98 31.04
CA PRO A 23 -1.37 -36.04 30.86
C PRO A 23 -2.18 -35.10 31.76
N LYS A 24 -1.62 -34.65 32.90
CA LYS A 24 -2.24 -33.68 33.79
C LYS A 24 -1.95 -32.23 33.41
N SER A 25 -1.08 -31.98 32.46
CA SER A 25 -0.78 -30.63 32.00
C SER A 25 -1.97 -30.00 31.30
N ALA A 26 -2.23 -28.73 31.56
CA ALA A 26 -3.23 -27.94 30.81
C ALA A 26 -2.87 -27.83 29.31
N LEU A 27 -1.60 -28.04 28.96
CA LEU A 27 -1.08 -28.01 27.59
C LEU A 27 -0.89 -29.39 26.96
N HIS A 28 -1.33 -30.48 27.66
CA HIS A 28 -1.35 -31.79 27.04
C HIS A 28 -2.33 -31.79 25.86
N PRO A 29 -2.05 -32.46 24.72
CA PRO A 29 -2.91 -32.48 23.54
C PRO A 29 -4.40 -32.73 23.84
N ASP A 30 -4.70 -33.65 24.79
CA ASP A 30 -6.06 -33.98 25.18
C ASP A 30 -6.76 -32.85 25.98
N ASN A 31 -6.00 -32.00 26.68
CA ASN A 31 -6.52 -30.93 27.53
C ASN A 31 -6.49 -29.56 26.83
N LEU A 32 -5.71 -29.41 25.75
CA LEU A 32 -5.44 -28.14 25.12
C LEU A 32 -6.71 -27.46 24.60
N SER A 33 -7.67 -28.23 24.08
CA SER A 33 -8.97 -27.71 23.64
C SER A 33 -9.75 -27.03 24.79
N VAL A 34 -9.71 -27.62 25.97
CA VAL A 34 -10.37 -27.07 27.18
C VAL A 34 -9.70 -25.77 27.61
N SER A 35 -8.36 -25.77 27.65
CA SER A 35 -7.56 -24.60 28.01
C SER A 35 -7.80 -23.42 27.05
N CYS A 36 -7.81 -23.65 25.76
CA CYS A 36 -8.08 -22.60 24.78
C CYS A 36 -9.52 -22.08 24.85
N LYS A 37 -10.51 -22.95 25.07
CA LYS A 37 -11.94 -22.60 25.17
C LYS A 37 -12.27 -21.68 26.34
N THR A 38 -11.41 -21.58 27.35
CA THR A 38 -11.60 -20.64 28.47
C THR A 38 -11.70 -19.18 27.98
N CYS A 39 -10.95 -18.83 26.94
CA CYS A 39 -10.99 -17.49 26.33
C CYS A 39 -11.65 -17.51 24.92
N HIS A 40 -11.42 -18.57 24.14
CA HIS A 40 -11.92 -18.72 22.77
C HIS A 40 -13.18 -19.59 22.72
N THR A 41 -14.28 -19.12 23.33
CA THR A 41 -15.52 -19.88 23.50
C THR A 41 -16.14 -20.40 22.20
N THR A 42 -15.91 -19.72 21.07
CA THR A 42 -16.47 -20.07 19.74
C THR A 42 -15.50 -20.85 18.84
N MET A 43 -14.35 -21.31 19.36
CA MET A 43 -13.38 -22.01 18.53
C MET A 43 -13.77 -23.46 18.21
N HIS A 44 -13.39 -23.92 17.01
CA HIS A 44 -13.39 -25.34 16.65
C HIS A 44 -12.12 -26.05 17.16
N GLU A 45 -12.15 -27.37 17.32
CA GLU A 45 -11.00 -28.16 17.78
C GLU A 45 -9.75 -28.00 16.92
N ARG A 46 -9.90 -27.68 15.62
CA ARG A 46 -8.78 -27.37 14.71
C ARG A 46 -7.93 -26.17 15.17
N PHE A 47 -8.48 -25.31 16.03
CA PHE A 47 -7.76 -24.15 16.60
C PHE A 47 -6.56 -24.59 17.46
N VAL A 48 -6.60 -25.75 18.09
CA VAL A 48 -5.53 -26.23 18.98
C VAL A 48 -4.18 -26.43 18.27
N SER A 49 -4.17 -26.47 16.95
CA SER A 49 -2.93 -26.46 16.15
C SER A 49 -2.33 -25.06 15.96
N PHE A 50 -2.90 -24.02 16.57
CA PHE A 50 -2.30 -22.69 16.67
C PHE A 50 -1.07 -22.72 17.55
N GLU A 51 0.05 -22.21 17.06
CA GLU A 51 1.33 -22.16 17.75
C GLU A 51 1.45 -20.83 18.50
N ALA A 52 1.29 -20.86 19.82
CA ALA A 52 1.46 -19.67 20.66
C ALA A 52 2.92 -19.19 20.71
N HIS A 53 3.88 -20.11 20.50
CA HIS A 53 5.32 -19.86 20.49
C HIS A 53 5.95 -20.46 19.20
N PRO A 54 5.74 -19.86 18.04
CA PRO A 54 6.11 -20.45 16.75
C PRO A 54 7.61 -20.76 16.58
N GLY A 55 8.49 -20.09 17.33
CA GLY A 55 9.93 -20.37 17.34
C GLY A 55 10.36 -21.59 18.17
N ALA A 56 9.48 -22.15 19.01
CA ALA A 56 9.83 -23.22 19.96
C ALA A 56 9.52 -24.66 19.45
N VAL A 57 8.75 -24.81 18.37
CA VAL A 57 8.20 -26.09 17.94
C VAL A 57 8.86 -26.59 16.65
N LYS A 58 9.28 -27.87 16.63
CA LYS A 58 9.79 -28.56 15.43
C LYS A 58 8.71 -29.47 14.85
N GLY A 59 8.49 -29.44 13.53
CA GLY A 59 7.55 -30.32 12.85
C GLY A 59 7.03 -29.78 11.51
N LYS A 60 6.01 -30.44 10.93
CA LYS A 60 5.42 -30.06 9.62
C LYS A 60 4.81 -28.65 9.63
N THR A 61 4.20 -28.23 10.73
CA THR A 61 3.65 -26.88 10.94
C THR A 61 4.75 -25.83 10.86
N TYR A 62 5.91 -26.09 11.48
CA TYR A 62 7.09 -25.25 11.43
C TYR A 62 7.61 -25.05 9.99
N THR A 63 7.59 -26.12 9.17
CA THR A 63 7.96 -26.03 7.76
C THR A 63 7.05 -25.08 6.97
N ALA A 64 5.73 -25.15 7.20
CA ALA A 64 4.77 -24.27 6.53
C ALA A 64 4.96 -22.78 6.91
N LEU A 65 5.24 -22.51 8.19
CA LEU A 65 5.55 -21.16 8.68
C LEU A 65 6.82 -20.60 8.05
N HIS A 66 7.90 -21.41 8.00
CA HIS A 66 9.15 -21.00 7.34
C HIS A 66 9.01 -20.78 5.84
N ILE A 67 8.19 -21.58 5.16
CA ILE A 67 7.91 -21.35 3.73
C ILE A 67 7.20 -20.01 3.55
N ALA A 68 6.20 -19.71 4.39
CA ALA A 68 5.49 -18.43 4.33
C ALA A 68 6.41 -17.24 4.63
N GLU A 69 7.23 -17.34 5.66
CA GLU A 69 8.22 -16.33 6.03
C GLU A 69 9.25 -16.12 4.91
N GLY A 70 9.85 -17.21 4.40
CA GLY A 70 10.81 -17.16 3.30
C GLY A 70 10.21 -16.56 2.02
N PHE A 71 8.95 -16.89 1.71
CA PHE A 71 8.23 -16.28 0.59
C PHE A 71 8.06 -14.77 0.79
N MET A 72 7.65 -14.32 1.97
CA MET A 72 7.46 -12.89 2.26
C MET A 72 8.80 -12.14 2.22
N ILE A 73 9.87 -12.70 2.76
CA ILE A 73 11.22 -12.11 2.69
C ILE A 73 11.68 -11.98 1.23
N LEU A 74 11.47 -13.00 0.41
CA LEU A 74 11.84 -12.97 -1.00
C LEU A 74 11.01 -11.92 -1.77
N LEU A 75 9.72 -11.82 -1.49
CA LEU A 75 8.83 -10.81 -2.06
C LEU A 75 9.31 -9.39 -1.71
N LEU A 76 9.56 -9.13 -0.43
CA LEU A 76 10.08 -7.85 0.07
C LEU A 76 11.41 -7.50 -0.62
N ALA A 77 12.37 -8.42 -0.59
CA ALA A 77 13.69 -8.20 -1.18
C ALA A 77 13.59 -7.93 -2.69
N GLY A 78 12.78 -8.70 -3.41
CA GLY A 78 12.59 -8.54 -4.86
C GLY A 78 11.95 -7.20 -5.23
N VAL A 79 10.87 -6.83 -4.54
CA VAL A 79 10.16 -5.55 -4.80
C VAL A 79 11.07 -4.36 -4.47
N PHE A 80 11.70 -4.35 -3.30
CA PHE A 80 12.55 -3.21 -2.93
C PHE A 80 13.83 -3.13 -3.76
N ALA A 81 14.48 -4.26 -4.07
CA ALA A 81 15.67 -4.26 -4.93
C ALA A 81 15.35 -3.67 -6.31
N PHE A 82 14.23 -4.07 -6.91
CA PHE A 82 13.85 -3.54 -8.22
C PHE A 82 13.48 -2.05 -8.16
N PHE A 83 12.54 -1.68 -7.28
CA PHE A 83 12.00 -0.32 -7.29
C PHE A 83 12.94 0.73 -6.70
N TRP A 84 13.73 0.40 -5.68
CA TRP A 84 14.74 1.35 -5.16
C TRP A 84 15.87 1.57 -6.16
N LEU A 85 16.32 0.52 -6.85
CA LEU A 85 17.29 0.68 -7.94
C LEU A 85 16.71 1.55 -9.06
N HIS A 86 15.47 1.28 -9.50
CA HIS A 86 14.77 2.07 -10.49
C HIS A 86 14.65 3.54 -10.06
N THR A 87 14.22 3.80 -8.85
CA THR A 87 14.07 5.14 -8.25
C THR A 87 15.41 5.88 -8.19
N ALA A 88 16.48 5.22 -7.75
CA ALA A 88 17.81 5.80 -7.66
C ALA A 88 18.38 6.17 -9.05
N LEU A 89 18.20 5.29 -10.04
CA LEU A 89 18.62 5.54 -11.42
C LEU A 89 17.81 6.69 -12.05
N TRP A 90 16.51 6.74 -11.80
CA TRP A 90 15.65 7.84 -12.27
C TRP A 90 16.06 9.16 -11.66
N TRP A 91 16.21 9.21 -10.33
CA TRP A 91 16.65 10.43 -9.63
C TRP A 91 17.99 10.93 -10.15
N ARG A 92 18.99 10.03 -10.27
CA ARG A 92 20.31 10.35 -10.82
C ARG A 92 20.20 10.95 -12.22
N ARG A 93 19.42 10.33 -13.11
CA ARG A 93 19.27 10.79 -14.50
C ARG A 93 18.55 12.14 -14.57
N SER A 94 17.46 12.32 -13.87
CA SER A 94 16.72 13.60 -13.83
C SER A 94 17.58 14.73 -13.27
N TYR A 95 18.38 14.46 -12.24
CA TYR A 95 19.31 15.43 -11.69
C TYR A 95 20.39 15.85 -12.70
N LEU A 96 20.98 14.89 -13.41
CA LEU A 96 21.98 15.17 -14.46
C LEU A 96 21.38 16.00 -15.61
N ASP A 97 20.16 15.71 -16.02
CA ASP A 97 19.48 16.45 -17.07
C ASP A 97 19.13 17.89 -16.61
N LYS A 98 18.70 18.07 -15.36
CA LYS A 98 18.49 19.40 -14.75
C LYS A 98 19.81 20.22 -14.70
N CYS A 99 20.89 19.61 -14.31
CA CYS A 99 22.21 20.27 -14.32
C CYS A 99 22.65 20.66 -15.74
N ARG A 100 22.40 19.83 -16.76
CA ARG A 100 22.71 20.13 -18.16
C ARG A 100 21.89 21.29 -18.69
N ARG A 101 20.57 21.32 -18.42
CA ARG A 101 19.64 22.41 -18.80
C ARG A 101 20.11 23.74 -18.20
N ARG A 102 20.46 23.76 -16.88
CA ARG A 102 21.01 24.97 -16.22
C ARG A 102 22.29 25.47 -16.87
N LYS A 103 23.23 24.56 -17.19
CA LYS A 103 24.48 24.93 -17.90
C LYS A 103 24.24 25.45 -19.30
N ALA A 104 23.17 25.03 -19.97
CA ALA A 104 22.77 25.51 -21.30
C ALA A 104 21.97 26.83 -21.25
N GLY A 105 21.82 27.46 -20.08
CA GLY A 105 21.13 28.76 -19.92
C GLY A 105 19.61 28.69 -19.95
N PHE A 106 19.01 27.50 -19.87
CA PHE A 106 17.56 27.38 -19.73
C PHE A 106 17.16 27.76 -18.28
N ILE A 107 16.55 28.94 -18.13
CA ILE A 107 15.97 29.39 -16.86
C ILE A 107 14.54 28.87 -16.82
N GLU A 108 14.27 27.96 -15.91
CA GLU A 108 12.96 27.27 -15.73
C GLU A 108 11.81 28.24 -15.33
N ASP A 109 12.14 29.46 -14.87
CA ASP A 109 11.17 30.38 -14.24
C ASP A 109 10.31 31.21 -15.23
N SER A 110 10.75 31.41 -16.47
CA SER A 110 10.00 32.24 -17.45
C SER A 110 8.81 31.49 -18.07
N LEU A 111 8.96 30.19 -18.33
CA LEU A 111 7.88 29.35 -18.87
C LEU A 111 6.76 29.07 -17.84
N ALA A 112 7.08 29.00 -16.57
CA ALA A 112 6.12 28.71 -15.50
C ALA A 112 5.12 29.87 -15.27
N LEU A 113 5.49 31.11 -15.58
CA LEU A 113 4.64 32.28 -15.43
C LEU A 113 3.68 32.48 -16.62
N GLU A 114 4.13 32.25 -17.85
CA GLU A 114 3.27 32.35 -19.04
C GLU A 114 2.22 31.23 -19.12
N CYS A 115 2.51 30.02 -18.60
CA CYS A 115 1.57 28.89 -18.61
C CYS A 115 0.50 28.95 -17.49
N ARG A 116 0.52 29.94 -16.59
CA ARG A 116 -0.46 30.06 -15.49
C ARG A 116 -1.87 30.43 -15.96
N GLU A 117 -2.01 31.01 -17.11
CA GLU A 117 -3.31 31.42 -17.69
C GLU A 117 -3.95 30.36 -18.61
N GLU A 118 -3.23 29.32 -19.00
CA GLU A 118 -3.81 28.25 -19.83
C GLU A 118 -4.86 27.44 -19.06
N LYS A 119 -6.01 27.20 -19.70
CA LYS A 119 -7.03 26.28 -19.18
C LYS A 119 -6.42 24.93 -18.89
N GLN A 120 -6.68 24.44 -17.68
CA GLN A 120 -6.20 23.14 -17.23
C GLN A 120 -7.15 22.03 -17.70
N ILE A 121 -6.64 20.80 -17.78
CA ILE A 121 -7.41 19.64 -18.21
C ILE A 121 -7.91 18.87 -16.97
N GLN A 122 -9.16 18.45 -16.99
CA GLN A 122 -9.70 17.55 -15.96
C GLN A 122 -9.11 16.15 -16.13
N ARG A 123 -8.27 15.74 -15.16
CA ARG A 123 -7.67 14.41 -15.13
C ARG A 123 -8.40 13.46 -14.19
N PHE A 124 -8.78 13.95 -13.00
CA PHE A 124 -9.45 13.15 -11.99
C PHE A 124 -10.83 13.75 -11.66
N THR A 125 -11.81 12.87 -11.54
CA THR A 125 -13.17 13.21 -11.11
C THR A 125 -13.19 13.50 -9.61
N MET A 126 -14.24 14.16 -9.12
CA MET A 126 -14.42 14.40 -7.68
C MET A 126 -14.45 13.09 -6.89
N THR A 127 -15.12 12.07 -7.40
CA THR A 127 -15.16 10.74 -6.77
C THR A 127 -13.77 10.15 -6.58
N GLN A 128 -12.92 10.18 -7.63
CA GLN A 128 -11.55 9.65 -7.54
C GLN A 128 -10.70 10.43 -6.52
N ARG A 129 -10.86 11.75 -6.44
CA ARG A 129 -10.18 12.61 -5.46
C ARG A 129 -10.59 12.26 -4.03
N VAL A 130 -11.90 12.14 -3.77
CA VAL A 130 -12.43 11.75 -2.46
C VAL A 130 -11.96 10.36 -2.06
N MET A 131 -12.01 9.40 -2.98
CA MET A 131 -11.50 8.05 -2.74
C MET A 131 -10.02 8.06 -2.35
N HIS A 132 -9.19 8.86 -3.03
CA HIS A 132 -7.77 8.95 -2.71
C HIS A 132 -7.52 9.59 -1.33
N VAL A 133 -8.27 10.62 -0.96
CA VAL A 133 -8.18 11.22 0.39
C VAL A 133 -8.59 10.22 1.47
N LEU A 134 -9.69 9.49 1.27
CA LEU A 134 -10.13 8.45 2.21
C LEU A 134 -9.11 7.30 2.31
N LEU A 135 -8.49 6.93 1.18
CA LEU A 135 -7.41 5.94 1.16
C LEU A 135 -6.21 6.40 1.98
N ILE A 136 -5.77 7.66 1.81
CA ILE A 136 -4.68 8.25 2.60
C ILE A 136 -5.02 8.20 4.10
N LEU A 137 -6.19 8.70 4.50
CA LEU A 137 -6.61 8.74 5.90
C LEU A 137 -6.67 7.32 6.51
N SER A 138 -7.29 6.37 5.81
CA SER A 138 -7.37 4.98 6.26
C SER A 138 -5.99 4.35 6.37
N PHE A 139 -5.13 4.56 5.37
CA PHE A 139 -3.79 4.00 5.34
C PHE A 139 -2.93 4.51 6.49
N PHE A 140 -2.88 5.83 6.72
CA PHE A 140 -2.13 6.38 7.85
C PHE A 140 -2.67 5.94 9.21
N THR A 141 -3.98 5.78 9.34
CA THR A 141 -4.59 5.21 10.55
C THR A 141 -4.14 3.78 10.77
N LEU A 142 -4.16 2.94 9.72
CA LEU A 142 -3.71 1.54 9.79
C LEU A 142 -2.22 1.42 10.13
N VAL A 143 -1.37 2.23 9.51
CA VAL A 143 0.07 2.29 9.81
C VAL A 143 0.29 2.77 11.25
N GLY A 144 -0.35 3.88 11.64
CA GLY A 144 -0.20 4.47 12.97
C GLY A 144 -0.77 3.65 14.12
N THR A 145 -1.64 2.68 13.85
CA THR A 145 -2.20 1.75 14.86
C THR A 145 -1.56 0.37 14.79
N GLY A 146 -1.16 -0.11 13.61
CA GLY A 146 -0.62 -1.46 13.41
C GLY A 146 0.87 -1.59 13.74
N PHE A 147 1.72 -0.66 13.27
CA PHE A 147 3.16 -0.73 13.53
C PHE A 147 3.55 -0.61 15.00
N PRO A 148 2.86 0.18 15.85
CA PRO A 148 3.10 0.15 17.28
C PRO A 148 2.88 -1.21 17.94
N ILE A 149 2.00 -2.05 17.40
CA ILE A 149 1.82 -3.43 17.89
C ILE A 149 3.04 -4.29 17.50
N LYS A 150 3.48 -4.19 16.23
CA LYS A 150 4.66 -4.93 15.73
C LYS A 150 5.95 -4.55 16.48
N TYR A 151 6.11 -3.28 16.83
CA TYR A 151 7.31 -2.74 17.48
C TYR A 151 7.04 -2.22 18.90
N SER A 152 6.21 -2.94 19.67
CA SER A 152 5.70 -2.54 20.99
C SER A 152 6.79 -2.24 22.03
N GLU A 153 7.98 -2.80 21.87
CA GLU A 153 9.13 -2.56 22.76
C GLU A 153 9.72 -1.16 22.59
N THR A 154 9.52 -0.51 21.43
CA THR A 154 10.10 0.81 21.14
C THR A 154 9.38 1.93 21.90
N ALA A 155 10.12 2.99 22.28
CA ALA A 155 9.56 4.14 22.98
C ALA A 155 8.51 4.89 22.14
N TRP A 156 8.77 5.06 20.83
CA TRP A 156 7.84 5.75 19.93
C TRP A 156 6.49 5.01 19.77
N ALA A 157 6.53 3.68 19.77
CA ALA A 157 5.31 2.88 19.68
C ALA A 157 4.41 3.09 20.90
N LYS A 158 5.01 3.12 22.12
CA LYS A 158 4.29 3.40 23.37
C LYS A 158 3.66 4.80 23.35
N VAL A 159 4.39 5.81 22.87
CA VAL A 159 3.86 7.17 22.71
C VAL A 159 2.68 7.20 21.74
N LEU A 160 2.84 6.55 20.57
CA LEU A 160 1.83 6.57 19.52
C LEU A 160 0.55 5.83 19.95
N VAL A 161 0.67 4.69 20.65
CA VAL A 161 -0.48 3.98 21.22
C VAL A 161 -1.22 4.85 22.24
N ASN A 162 -0.50 5.59 23.08
CA ASN A 162 -1.12 6.50 24.05
C ASN A 162 -1.86 7.67 23.37
N ILE A 163 -1.35 8.19 22.25
CA ILE A 163 -2.05 9.21 21.42
C ILE A 163 -3.39 8.66 20.92
N TRP A 164 -3.45 7.38 20.55
CA TRP A 164 -4.70 6.71 20.15
C TRP A 164 -5.65 6.38 21.30
N GLY A 165 -5.29 6.66 22.56
CA GLY A 165 -6.11 6.35 23.74
C GLY A 165 -5.89 4.95 24.30
N GLY A 166 -4.73 4.38 24.05
CA GLY A 166 -4.34 3.04 24.52
C GLY A 166 -4.56 1.92 23.49
N PRO A 167 -4.11 0.68 23.82
CA PRO A 167 -4.13 -0.44 22.86
C PRO A 167 -5.53 -0.80 22.37
N HIS A 168 -6.52 -0.74 23.26
CA HIS A 168 -7.92 -1.05 22.93
C HIS A 168 -8.49 -0.07 21.89
N MET A 169 -8.34 1.23 22.12
CA MET A 169 -8.80 2.26 21.18
C MET A 169 -8.03 2.22 19.87
N ALA A 170 -6.72 2.01 19.90
CA ALA A 170 -5.92 1.79 18.70
C ALA A 170 -6.47 0.61 17.86
N GLY A 171 -6.84 -0.49 18.51
CA GLY A 171 -7.48 -1.65 17.87
C GLY A 171 -8.84 -1.33 17.23
N ILE A 172 -9.65 -0.47 17.87
CA ILE A 172 -10.94 -0.02 17.32
C ILE A 172 -10.70 0.83 16.06
N PHE A 173 -9.81 1.84 16.13
CA PHE A 173 -9.48 2.68 14.98
C PHE A 173 -8.87 1.88 13.83
N HIS A 174 -8.02 0.88 14.12
CA HIS A 174 -7.47 -0.03 13.11
C HIS A 174 -8.58 -0.76 12.34
N ARG A 175 -9.54 -1.34 13.04
CA ARG A 175 -10.68 -2.07 12.45
C ARG A 175 -11.59 -1.15 11.64
N ILE A 176 -11.90 0.05 12.16
CA ILE A 176 -12.71 1.04 11.42
C ILE A 176 -12.00 1.44 10.12
N ALA A 177 -10.72 1.78 10.19
CA ALA A 177 -9.93 2.14 9.01
C ALA A 177 -9.82 0.98 8.01
N ALA A 178 -9.68 -0.27 8.50
CA ALA A 178 -9.69 -1.47 7.67
C ALA A 178 -11.02 -1.65 6.93
N LEU A 179 -12.16 -1.44 7.61
CA LEU A 179 -13.49 -1.52 6.97
C LEU A 179 -13.67 -0.44 5.90
N VAL A 180 -13.23 0.80 6.16
CA VAL A 180 -13.24 1.87 5.17
C VAL A 180 -12.40 1.50 3.95
N LEU A 181 -11.19 1.00 4.19
CA LEU A 181 -10.28 0.59 3.11
C LEU A 181 -10.83 -0.60 2.30
N CYS A 182 -11.44 -1.58 2.95
CA CYS A 182 -12.15 -2.69 2.29
C CYS A 182 -13.31 -2.17 1.44
N GLY A 183 -14.09 -1.22 1.94
CA GLY A 183 -15.17 -0.58 1.19
C GLY A 183 -14.67 0.14 -0.06
N LEU A 184 -13.56 0.90 0.05
CA LEU A 184 -12.90 1.54 -1.09
C LEU A 184 -12.39 0.52 -2.11
N PHE A 185 -11.82 -0.58 -1.64
CA PHE A 185 -11.36 -1.67 -2.50
C PHE A 185 -12.51 -2.32 -3.29
N LEU A 186 -13.61 -2.67 -2.62
CA LEU A 186 -14.79 -3.24 -3.27
C LEU A 186 -15.43 -2.26 -4.27
N TYR A 187 -15.45 -0.97 -3.93
CA TYR A 187 -15.94 0.06 -4.86
C TYR A 187 -15.02 0.20 -6.08
N THR A 188 -13.70 0.16 -5.88
CA THR A 188 -12.73 0.17 -6.98
C THR A 188 -12.86 -1.06 -7.88
N LEU A 189 -13.07 -2.24 -7.29
CA LEU A 189 -13.35 -3.48 -8.03
C LEU A 189 -14.62 -3.35 -8.86
N TRP A 190 -15.70 -2.82 -8.28
CA TRP A 190 -16.94 -2.56 -8.99
C TRP A 190 -16.76 -1.58 -10.16
N LEU A 191 -16.00 -0.48 -9.97
CA LEU A 191 -15.66 0.46 -11.04
C LEU A 191 -14.86 -0.23 -12.16
N SER A 192 -13.92 -1.10 -11.80
CA SER A 192 -13.10 -1.87 -12.75
C SER A 192 -13.97 -2.84 -13.57
N ILE A 193 -14.90 -3.51 -12.93
CA ILE A 193 -15.88 -4.39 -13.60
C ILE A 193 -16.77 -3.58 -14.55
N ARG A 194 -17.26 -2.43 -14.13
CA ARG A 194 -18.05 -1.53 -14.99
C ARG A 194 -17.26 -0.99 -16.17
N PHE A 195 -15.98 -0.72 -16.01
CA PHE A 195 -15.08 -0.31 -17.08
C PHE A 195 -14.89 -1.44 -18.11
N LEU A 196 -14.71 -2.67 -17.63
CA LEU A 196 -14.53 -3.84 -18.50
C LEU A 196 -15.83 -4.24 -19.23
N PHE A 197 -16.98 -4.12 -18.55
CA PHE A 197 -18.29 -4.59 -19.01
C PHE A 197 -19.33 -3.45 -19.00
N PRO A 198 -19.14 -2.38 -19.80
CA PRO A 198 -20.07 -1.25 -19.83
C PRO A 198 -21.46 -1.71 -20.27
N GLY A 199 -22.49 -1.43 -19.44
CA GLY A 199 -23.86 -1.88 -19.70
C GLY A 199 -24.04 -3.40 -19.75
N GLY A 200 -23.13 -4.19 -19.13
CA GLY A 200 -23.17 -5.66 -19.14
C GLY A 200 -22.62 -6.29 -20.43
N GLN A 201 -22.08 -5.51 -21.35
CA GLN A 201 -21.57 -6.01 -22.62
C GLN A 201 -20.23 -6.72 -22.45
N ILE A 202 -20.21 -8.02 -22.69
CA ILE A 202 -18.98 -8.85 -22.65
C ILE A 202 -18.11 -8.59 -23.90
N LYS A 203 -18.72 -8.29 -25.07
CA LYS A 203 -17.97 -8.07 -26.30
C LYS A 203 -16.92 -6.95 -26.17
N GLY A 204 -15.68 -7.27 -26.50
CA GLY A 204 -14.56 -6.32 -26.49
C GLY A 204 -13.92 -6.06 -25.12
N TRP A 205 -14.21 -6.87 -24.09
CA TRP A 205 -13.61 -6.70 -22.76
C TRP A 205 -12.08 -6.84 -22.77
N LEU A 206 -11.50 -7.75 -23.56
CA LEU A 206 -10.04 -7.88 -23.73
C LEU A 206 -9.43 -6.62 -24.33
N ARG A 207 -10.09 -5.99 -25.33
CA ARG A 207 -9.63 -4.74 -25.91
C ARG A 207 -9.67 -3.59 -24.90
N ARG A 208 -10.66 -3.59 -23.99
CA ARG A 208 -10.72 -2.61 -22.89
C ARG A 208 -9.66 -2.91 -21.84
N LEU A 209 -9.47 -4.18 -21.47
CA LEU A 209 -8.49 -4.60 -20.48
C LEU A 209 -7.05 -4.21 -20.87
N PHE A 210 -6.66 -4.46 -22.12
CA PHE A 210 -5.32 -4.14 -22.65
C PHE A 210 -5.24 -2.80 -23.37
N GLY A 211 -6.29 -2.00 -23.31
CA GLY A 211 -6.39 -0.70 -23.98
C GLY A 211 -5.61 0.40 -23.25
N PRO A 212 -5.44 1.56 -23.90
CA PRO A 212 -4.63 2.67 -23.41
C PRO A 212 -5.19 3.34 -22.14
N ASP A 213 -6.50 3.20 -21.89
CA ASP A 213 -7.16 3.77 -20.69
C ASP A 213 -7.21 2.79 -19.52
N SER A 214 -6.71 1.55 -19.69
CA SER A 214 -6.69 0.52 -18.67
C SER A 214 -5.47 0.64 -17.75
N LEU A 215 -5.68 0.34 -16.47
CA LEU A 215 -4.62 0.17 -15.48
C LEU A 215 -4.04 -1.26 -15.46
N PHE A 216 -4.49 -2.14 -16.35
CA PHE A 216 -3.92 -3.47 -16.48
C PHE A 216 -2.67 -3.44 -17.39
N PRO A 217 -1.58 -4.17 -17.04
CA PRO A 217 -0.36 -4.20 -17.84
C PRO A 217 -0.57 -4.74 -19.25
N ASN A 218 0.20 -4.20 -20.19
CA ASN A 218 0.21 -4.64 -21.57
C ASN A 218 1.65 -4.68 -22.14
N LEU A 219 1.81 -5.13 -23.38
CA LEU A 219 3.13 -5.28 -24.00
C LEU A 219 3.91 -3.97 -24.13
N LYS A 220 3.20 -2.83 -24.23
CA LYS A 220 3.85 -1.52 -24.27
C LYS A 220 4.59 -1.21 -22.97
N ASP A 221 4.08 -1.65 -21.83
CA ASP A 221 4.73 -1.42 -20.53
C ASP A 221 6.12 -2.07 -20.47
N LEU A 222 6.29 -3.25 -21.05
CA LEU A 222 7.61 -3.90 -21.16
C LEU A 222 8.58 -3.09 -22.03
N GLN A 223 8.07 -2.51 -23.14
CA GLN A 223 8.85 -1.63 -23.99
C GLN A 223 9.23 -0.33 -23.27
N ASP A 224 8.28 0.22 -22.49
CA ASP A 224 8.51 1.44 -21.70
C ASP A 224 9.53 1.18 -20.58
N ILE A 225 9.47 0.04 -19.88
CA ILE A 225 10.49 -0.37 -18.89
C ILE A 225 11.88 -0.45 -19.56
N LYS A 226 11.99 -1.16 -20.70
CA LYS A 226 13.24 -1.23 -21.44
C LYS A 226 13.74 0.16 -21.84
N GLY A 227 12.83 0.99 -22.37
CA GLY A 227 13.14 2.37 -22.79
C GLY A 227 13.62 3.23 -21.62
N MET A 228 13.00 3.11 -20.42
CA MET A 228 13.43 3.82 -19.22
C MET A 228 14.83 3.42 -18.77
N PHE A 229 15.15 2.11 -18.78
CA PHE A 229 16.51 1.68 -18.47
C PHE A 229 17.54 2.20 -19.50
N LEU A 230 17.22 2.20 -20.78
CA LEU A 230 18.09 2.81 -21.79
C LEU A 230 18.28 4.32 -21.56
N TRP A 231 17.21 5.03 -21.20
CA TRP A 231 17.27 6.44 -20.87
C TRP A 231 18.09 6.71 -19.59
N PHE A 232 17.95 5.89 -18.54
CA PHE A 232 18.76 6.01 -17.31
C PHE A 232 20.26 6.00 -17.60
N PHE A 233 20.68 5.16 -18.55
CA PHE A 233 22.09 5.06 -18.95
C PHE A 233 22.49 5.99 -20.10
N GLY A 234 21.59 6.87 -20.55
CA GLY A 234 21.84 7.82 -21.63
C GLY A 234 21.95 7.19 -23.03
N ARG A 235 21.42 5.97 -23.20
CA ARG A 235 21.45 5.19 -24.45
C ARG A 235 20.19 5.35 -25.32
N GLY A 236 19.25 6.18 -24.90
CA GLY A 236 18.02 6.44 -25.61
C GLY A 236 17.24 7.62 -25.04
N PRO A 237 16.20 8.10 -25.75
CA PRO A 237 15.29 9.11 -25.23
C PRO A 237 14.37 8.52 -24.15
N MET A 238 13.74 9.41 -23.35
CA MET A 238 12.68 9.01 -22.45
C MET A 238 11.49 8.45 -23.24
N PRO A 239 10.89 7.31 -22.82
CA PRO A 239 9.72 6.76 -23.49
C PRO A 239 8.55 7.73 -23.51
N LYS A 240 7.76 7.66 -24.59
CA LYS A 240 6.49 8.40 -24.67
C LYS A 240 5.40 7.60 -23.95
N PHE A 241 4.85 8.17 -22.89
CA PHE A 241 3.79 7.53 -22.11
C PHE A 241 2.39 7.90 -22.60
N ASP A 242 1.45 6.98 -22.44
CA ASP A 242 0.02 7.22 -22.57
C ASP A 242 -0.58 7.60 -21.20
N ARG A 243 -1.89 7.44 -21.03
CA ARG A 243 -2.63 7.83 -19.82
C ARG A 243 -2.03 7.28 -18.53
N TRP A 244 -1.60 6.04 -18.54
CA TRP A 244 -1.03 5.35 -17.38
C TRP A 244 0.36 4.82 -17.71
N THR A 245 1.30 5.08 -16.83
CA THR A 245 2.65 4.52 -16.90
C THR A 245 2.69 3.13 -16.27
N TYR A 246 3.73 2.35 -16.59
CA TYR A 246 3.90 1.01 -16.03
C TYR A 246 4.01 1.01 -14.50
N TRP A 247 4.60 2.04 -13.87
CA TRP A 247 4.67 2.13 -12.40
C TRP A 247 3.33 2.48 -11.78
N GLU A 248 2.48 3.34 -12.39
CA GLU A 248 1.11 3.61 -11.94
C GLU A 248 0.22 2.36 -12.07
N LYS A 249 0.43 1.56 -13.12
CA LYS A 249 -0.25 0.26 -13.29
C LYS A 249 0.22 -0.75 -12.25
N PHE A 250 1.52 -0.77 -11.94
CA PHE A 250 2.05 -1.61 -10.86
C PHE A 250 1.47 -1.22 -9.50
N ASP A 251 1.47 0.08 -9.16
CA ASP A 251 0.87 0.59 -7.92
C ASP A 251 -0.60 0.14 -7.80
N PHE A 252 -1.35 0.24 -8.89
CA PHE A 252 -2.75 -0.19 -8.92
C PHE A 252 -2.92 -1.70 -8.69
N LEU A 253 -2.12 -2.53 -9.36
CA LEU A 253 -2.18 -3.99 -9.17
C LEU A 253 -1.67 -4.42 -7.80
N ALA A 254 -0.65 -3.76 -7.28
CA ALA A 254 -0.15 -4.01 -5.94
C ALA A 254 -1.23 -3.78 -4.87
N VAL A 255 -2.12 -2.79 -5.08
CA VAL A 255 -3.30 -2.59 -4.22
C VAL A 255 -4.24 -3.80 -4.27
N PHE A 256 -4.48 -4.40 -5.43
CA PHE A 256 -5.34 -5.60 -5.52
C PHE A 256 -4.74 -6.81 -4.80
N TRP A 257 -3.45 -7.06 -5.01
CA TRP A 257 -2.74 -8.11 -4.29
C TRP A 257 -2.71 -7.85 -2.79
N GLY A 258 -2.18 -6.68 -2.39
CA GLY A 258 -2.00 -6.29 -0.99
C GLY A 258 -3.32 -6.27 -0.23
N MET A 259 -4.38 -5.69 -0.80
CA MET A 259 -5.70 -5.66 -0.17
C MET A 259 -6.30 -7.04 0.02
N THR A 260 -6.08 -7.95 -0.93
CA THR A 260 -6.53 -9.34 -0.79
C THR A 260 -5.75 -10.05 0.32
N ALA A 261 -4.43 -9.96 0.31
CA ALA A 261 -3.56 -10.60 1.30
C ALA A 261 -3.76 -10.03 2.72
N ILE A 262 -3.64 -8.70 2.86
CA ILE A 262 -3.81 -7.99 4.14
C ILE A 262 -5.25 -8.10 4.67
N GLY A 263 -6.25 -7.95 3.80
CA GLY A 263 -7.65 -7.99 4.18
C GLY A 263 -8.04 -9.38 4.67
N LEU A 264 -7.74 -10.42 3.88
CA LEU A 264 -8.07 -11.79 4.25
C LEU A 264 -7.34 -12.22 5.54
N SER A 265 -6.04 -11.98 5.63
CA SER A 265 -5.26 -12.28 6.85
C SER A 265 -5.76 -11.47 8.04
N GLY A 266 -6.09 -10.19 7.87
CA GLY A 266 -6.66 -9.34 8.92
C GLY A 266 -8.01 -9.83 9.43
N PHE A 267 -8.91 -10.30 8.55
CA PHE A 267 -10.16 -10.92 8.96
C PHE A 267 -9.95 -12.23 9.72
N MET A 268 -8.97 -13.04 9.32
CA MET A 268 -8.60 -14.25 10.06
C MET A 268 -8.10 -13.91 11.48
N LEU A 269 -7.30 -12.84 11.62
CA LEU A 269 -6.82 -12.37 12.92
C LEU A 269 -7.92 -11.71 13.75
N TRP A 270 -8.93 -11.12 13.12
CA TRP A 270 -10.06 -10.50 13.83
C TRP A 270 -11.06 -11.55 14.33
N PHE A 271 -11.29 -12.62 13.57
CA PHE A 271 -12.27 -13.66 13.89
C PHE A 271 -11.65 -15.07 13.94
N PRO A 272 -10.58 -15.29 14.72
CA PRO A 272 -9.82 -16.54 14.68
C PRO A 272 -10.68 -17.76 15.06
N GLY A 273 -11.60 -17.61 16.00
CA GLY A 273 -12.53 -18.68 16.38
C GLY A 273 -13.43 -19.12 15.22
N HIS A 274 -13.96 -18.19 14.43
CA HIS A 274 -14.81 -18.53 13.28
C HIS A 274 -14.01 -19.18 12.16
N PHE A 275 -12.81 -18.66 11.86
CA PHE A 275 -11.96 -19.25 10.83
C PHE A 275 -11.47 -20.65 11.20
N SER A 276 -11.37 -20.98 12.49
CA SER A 276 -10.99 -22.32 12.93
C SER A 276 -11.95 -23.44 12.51
N TYR A 277 -13.19 -23.13 12.13
CA TYR A 277 -14.11 -24.10 11.53
C TYR A 277 -13.71 -24.52 10.11
N VAL A 278 -12.97 -23.65 9.41
CA VAL A 278 -12.58 -23.86 8.01
C VAL A 278 -11.12 -24.24 7.88
N VAL A 279 -10.23 -23.59 8.65
CA VAL A 279 -8.78 -23.79 8.58
C VAL A 279 -8.21 -24.25 9.92
N PRO A 280 -7.10 -25.02 9.93
CA PRO A 280 -6.39 -25.33 11.16
C PRO A 280 -5.69 -24.10 11.76
N GLY A 281 -5.43 -24.13 13.08
CA GLY A 281 -4.90 -22.99 13.84
C GLY A 281 -3.55 -22.48 13.32
N TRP A 282 -2.67 -23.36 12.81
CA TRP A 282 -1.38 -22.93 12.22
C TRP A 282 -1.53 -22.01 10.98
N VAL A 283 -2.68 -22.06 10.27
CA VAL A 283 -2.95 -21.12 9.17
C VAL A 283 -3.15 -19.69 9.71
N ILE A 284 -3.65 -19.55 10.96
CA ILE A 284 -3.76 -18.24 11.61
C ILE A 284 -2.36 -17.68 11.92
N ASN A 285 -1.39 -18.54 12.25
CA ASN A 285 0.02 -18.10 12.37
C ASN A 285 0.57 -17.60 11.02
N ILE A 286 0.28 -18.29 9.91
CA ILE A 286 0.63 -17.77 8.57
C ILE A 286 -0.06 -16.43 8.30
N ALA A 287 -1.33 -16.29 8.68
CA ALA A 287 -2.04 -15.02 8.53
C ALA A 287 -1.35 -13.87 9.30
N THR A 288 -0.78 -14.14 10.48
CA THR A 288 0.00 -13.15 11.24
C THR A 288 1.26 -12.72 10.45
N ILE A 289 2.01 -13.68 9.90
CA ILE A 289 3.20 -13.41 9.09
C ILE A 289 2.81 -12.58 7.86
N VAL A 290 1.84 -13.06 7.08
CA VAL A 290 1.41 -12.37 5.85
C VAL A 290 0.89 -10.97 6.15
N HIS A 291 0.02 -10.80 7.16
CA HIS A 291 -0.53 -9.50 7.53
C HIS A 291 0.56 -8.49 7.92
N SER A 292 1.49 -8.93 8.75
CA SER A 292 2.59 -8.11 9.25
C SER A 292 3.58 -7.71 8.15
N GLU A 293 4.01 -8.67 7.32
CA GLU A 293 5.03 -8.42 6.29
C GLU A 293 4.45 -7.69 5.06
N GLU A 294 3.18 -7.97 4.70
CA GLU A 294 2.50 -7.22 3.65
C GLU A 294 2.21 -5.77 4.08
N ALA A 295 1.86 -5.54 5.37
CA ALA A 295 1.73 -4.19 5.92
C ALA A 295 3.06 -3.42 5.86
N PHE A 296 4.17 -4.11 6.17
CA PHE A 296 5.52 -3.54 6.05
C PHE A 296 5.84 -3.20 4.59
N LEU A 297 5.59 -4.14 3.66
CA LEU A 297 5.78 -3.92 2.22
C LEU A 297 4.99 -2.69 1.75
N ALA A 298 3.70 -2.63 2.07
CA ALA A 298 2.82 -1.53 1.67
C ALA A 298 3.31 -0.18 2.22
N ALA A 299 3.62 -0.10 3.53
CA ALA A 299 4.06 1.14 4.16
C ALA A 299 5.38 1.66 3.58
N VAL A 300 6.39 0.80 3.50
CA VAL A 300 7.71 1.19 2.99
C VAL A 300 7.64 1.52 1.49
N PHE A 301 6.87 0.76 0.71
CA PHE A 301 6.68 1.03 -0.73
C PHE A 301 6.00 2.40 -0.96
N ILE A 302 4.92 2.69 -0.25
CA ILE A 302 4.20 3.97 -0.38
C ILE A 302 5.09 5.14 0.04
N PHE A 303 5.76 5.05 1.18
CA PHE A 303 6.58 6.16 1.70
C PHE A 303 7.90 6.37 0.93
N THR A 304 8.36 5.37 0.16
CA THR A 304 9.57 5.50 -0.67
C THR A 304 9.23 5.64 -2.15
N VAL A 305 8.75 4.59 -2.78
CA VAL A 305 8.58 4.50 -4.24
C VAL A 305 7.41 5.35 -4.74
N HIS A 306 6.23 5.19 -4.13
CA HIS A 306 5.04 5.95 -4.54
C HIS A 306 5.25 7.47 -4.30
N PHE A 307 5.79 7.86 -3.15
CA PHE A 307 6.09 9.27 -2.87
C PHE A 307 7.11 9.83 -3.85
N PHE A 308 8.19 9.07 -4.15
CA PHE A 308 9.17 9.51 -5.12
C PHE A 308 8.56 9.70 -6.50
N ASN A 309 7.91 8.69 -7.05
CA ASN A 309 7.40 8.69 -8.41
C ASN A 309 6.37 9.80 -8.66
N ASN A 310 5.59 10.15 -7.62
CA ASN A 310 4.48 11.09 -7.75
C ASN A 310 4.79 12.49 -7.24
N HIS A 311 5.76 12.67 -6.31
CA HIS A 311 5.96 13.96 -5.66
C HIS A 311 7.41 14.42 -5.57
N ILE A 312 8.39 13.50 -5.37
CA ILE A 312 9.77 13.87 -5.03
C ILE A 312 10.67 13.96 -6.26
N VAL A 313 10.28 13.34 -7.38
CA VAL A 313 11.05 13.46 -8.63
C VAL A 313 11.27 14.95 -8.99
N PRO A 314 12.47 15.37 -9.48
CA PRO A 314 12.88 16.77 -9.53
C PRO A 314 11.94 17.74 -10.27
N ASN A 315 11.14 17.27 -11.23
CA ASN A 315 10.16 18.09 -11.96
C ASN A 315 8.80 18.23 -11.24
N LYS A 316 8.55 17.47 -10.16
CA LYS A 316 7.30 17.50 -9.38
C LYS A 316 7.49 18.00 -7.95
N PHE A 317 8.74 18.13 -7.51
CA PHE A 317 9.08 18.53 -6.15
C PHE A 317 8.58 19.95 -5.83
N PRO A 318 8.02 20.20 -4.63
CA PRO A 318 7.88 19.29 -3.49
C PRO A 318 6.59 18.46 -3.49
N LEU A 319 5.62 18.76 -4.35
CA LEU A 319 4.32 18.10 -4.39
C LEU A 319 3.68 18.22 -5.78
N GLU A 320 3.21 17.11 -6.33
CA GLU A 320 2.31 17.09 -7.48
C GLU A 320 0.85 17.15 -6.98
N PRO A 321 0.12 18.26 -7.19
CA PRO A 321 -1.20 18.45 -6.60
C PRO A 321 -2.34 17.84 -7.42
N ASN A 322 -2.07 17.21 -8.56
CA ASN A 322 -3.06 16.79 -9.54
C ASN A 322 -4.13 15.85 -8.98
N VAL A 323 -3.75 14.92 -8.09
CA VAL A 323 -4.68 13.97 -7.47
C VAL A 323 -5.65 14.66 -6.49
N PHE A 324 -5.24 15.78 -5.89
CA PHE A 324 -6.05 16.56 -4.96
C PHE A 324 -6.92 17.59 -5.69
N THR A 325 -6.35 18.26 -6.70
CA THR A 325 -7.04 19.31 -7.47
C THR A 325 -7.94 18.76 -8.57
N GLY A 326 -7.63 17.56 -9.06
CA GLY A 326 -8.26 16.94 -10.22
C GLY A 326 -7.83 17.58 -11.55
N ARG A 327 -6.89 18.51 -11.51
CA ARG A 327 -6.45 19.30 -12.67
C ARG A 327 -5.05 18.94 -13.10
N TYR A 328 -4.81 19.01 -14.41
CA TYR A 328 -3.53 18.75 -15.04
C TYR A 328 -3.22 19.87 -16.01
N ARG A 329 -2.03 20.44 -15.96
CA ARG A 329 -1.62 21.50 -16.87
C ARG A 329 -1.43 20.92 -18.27
N LEU A 330 -1.76 21.71 -19.27
CA LEU A 330 -1.68 21.27 -20.68
C LEU A 330 -0.24 21.03 -21.13
N ASP A 331 0.68 21.92 -20.75
CA ASP A 331 2.12 21.78 -21.01
C ASP A 331 2.70 20.51 -20.35
N GLN A 332 2.35 20.28 -19.09
CA GLN A 332 2.74 19.08 -18.35
C GLN A 332 2.19 17.81 -19.00
N MET A 333 0.94 17.82 -19.51
CA MET A 333 0.38 16.68 -20.23
C MET A 333 1.15 16.40 -21.53
N ARG A 334 1.54 17.42 -22.27
CA ARG A 334 2.33 17.28 -23.49
C ARG A 334 3.70 16.66 -23.21
N GLU A 335 4.34 17.05 -22.11
CA GLU A 335 5.66 16.56 -21.73
C GLU A 335 5.62 15.15 -21.13
N GLU A 336 4.72 14.92 -20.16
CA GLU A 336 4.70 13.67 -19.40
C GLU A 336 3.85 12.56 -20.05
N ARG A 337 2.82 12.93 -20.85
CA ARG A 337 1.84 12.02 -21.46
C ARG A 337 1.62 12.32 -22.95
N PRO A 338 2.68 12.39 -23.77
CA PRO A 338 2.54 12.81 -25.16
C PRO A 338 1.58 11.95 -25.97
N LEU A 339 1.52 10.63 -25.76
CA LEU A 339 0.59 9.76 -26.50
C LEU A 339 -0.86 9.98 -26.08
N GLU A 340 -1.14 10.20 -24.79
CA GLU A 340 -2.49 10.57 -24.33
C GLU A 340 -2.90 11.91 -24.95
N TYR A 341 -2.02 12.90 -24.95
CA TYR A 341 -2.28 14.19 -25.56
C TYR A 341 -2.60 14.07 -27.05
N GLU A 342 -1.72 13.41 -27.84
CA GLU A 342 -1.93 13.18 -29.28
C GLU A 342 -3.26 12.46 -29.55
N ARG A 343 -3.59 11.45 -28.75
CA ARG A 343 -4.85 10.71 -28.85
C ARG A 343 -6.08 11.57 -28.51
N MET A 344 -6.01 12.42 -27.49
CA MET A 344 -7.12 13.33 -27.14
C MET A 344 -7.35 14.40 -28.21
N VAL A 345 -6.29 14.92 -28.83
CA VAL A 345 -6.38 15.84 -29.97
C VAL A 345 -7.03 15.15 -31.15
N ALA A 346 -6.54 13.96 -31.53
CA ALA A 346 -7.06 13.20 -32.69
C ALA A 346 -8.56 12.83 -32.53
N LEU A 347 -9.02 12.60 -31.27
CA LEU A 347 -10.42 12.31 -30.95
C LEU A 347 -11.31 13.55 -30.79
N GLY A 348 -10.74 14.77 -30.89
CA GLY A 348 -11.47 16.02 -30.64
C GLY A 348 -11.96 16.20 -29.21
N LYS A 349 -11.44 15.42 -28.24
CA LYS A 349 -11.89 15.41 -26.85
C LYS A 349 -11.19 16.44 -25.96
N LEU A 350 -10.09 17.01 -26.40
CA LEU A 350 -9.26 17.89 -25.58
C LEU A 350 -10.05 19.12 -25.09
N GLU A 351 -10.82 19.77 -25.99
CA GLU A 351 -11.61 20.94 -25.65
C GLU A 351 -12.71 20.67 -24.60
N SER A 352 -13.33 19.49 -24.66
CA SER A 352 -14.38 19.10 -23.69
C SER A 352 -13.84 18.86 -22.28
N LEU A 353 -12.54 18.60 -22.14
CA LEU A 353 -11.86 18.37 -20.87
C LEU A 353 -11.24 19.63 -20.27
N LYS A 354 -11.16 20.73 -21.03
CA LYS A 354 -10.63 22.00 -20.53
C LYS A 354 -11.50 22.55 -19.41
N ARG A 355 -10.87 22.95 -18.34
CA ARG A 355 -11.50 23.56 -17.15
C ARG A 355 -10.65 24.72 -16.66
N GLU A 356 -11.25 25.62 -15.91
CA GLU A 356 -10.52 26.62 -15.15
C GLU A 356 -9.63 25.97 -14.09
N GLY A 357 -8.58 26.66 -13.70
CA GLY A 357 -7.69 26.22 -12.63
C GLY A 357 -8.44 26.02 -11.30
N PRO A 358 -7.86 25.24 -10.37
CA PRO A 358 -8.48 24.98 -9.09
C PRO A 358 -8.59 26.29 -8.27
N GLY A 359 -9.73 26.48 -7.58
CA GLY A 359 -9.92 27.62 -6.68
C GLY A 359 -8.95 27.57 -5.49
N LEU A 360 -8.74 28.74 -4.86
CA LEU A 360 -7.79 28.95 -3.76
C LEU A 360 -7.91 27.89 -2.64
N TRP A 361 -9.11 27.61 -2.19
CA TRP A 361 -9.36 26.61 -1.13
C TRP A 361 -8.92 25.20 -1.53
N THR A 362 -9.12 24.82 -2.79
CA THR A 362 -8.66 23.51 -3.30
C THR A 362 -7.13 23.44 -3.37
N GLN A 363 -6.48 24.55 -3.76
CA GLN A 363 -5.03 24.63 -3.80
C GLN A 363 -4.44 24.57 -2.38
N LEU A 364 -5.02 25.34 -1.44
CA LEU A 364 -4.60 25.33 -0.04
C LEU A 364 -4.75 23.95 0.59
N PHE A 365 -5.92 23.30 0.39
CA PHE A 365 -6.14 21.94 0.84
C PHE A 365 -5.10 20.98 0.24
N ALA A 366 -4.89 21.01 -1.07
CA ALA A 366 -3.92 20.16 -1.75
C ALA A 366 -2.49 20.35 -1.19
N SER A 367 -2.10 21.59 -0.93
CA SER A 367 -0.76 21.90 -0.39
C SER A 367 -0.62 21.46 1.07
N VAL A 368 -1.54 21.84 1.94
CA VAL A 368 -1.45 21.57 3.39
C VAL A 368 -1.62 20.06 3.65
N PHE A 369 -2.68 19.46 3.10
CA PHE A 369 -2.95 18.04 3.30
C PHE A 369 -1.91 17.16 2.61
N GLY A 370 -1.52 17.48 1.35
CA GLY A 370 -0.53 16.73 0.60
C GLY A 370 0.86 16.78 1.24
N LEU A 371 1.37 18.00 1.54
CA LEU A 371 2.69 18.13 2.22
C LEU A 371 2.67 17.55 3.63
N GLY A 372 1.59 17.74 4.38
CA GLY A 372 1.41 17.14 5.70
C GLY A 372 1.49 15.60 5.64
N SER A 373 0.82 14.99 4.66
CA SER A 373 0.88 13.54 4.43
C SER A 373 2.29 13.06 4.06
N LEU A 374 3.00 13.79 3.18
CA LEU A 374 4.39 13.46 2.84
C LEU A 374 5.31 13.51 4.05
N VAL A 375 5.23 14.59 4.84
CA VAL A 375 6.05 14.74 6.06
C VAL A 375 5.74 13.64 7.06
N LEU A 376 4.45 13.38 7.33
CA LEU A 376 4.05 12.30 8.24
C LEU A 376 4.53 10.94 7.78
N GLY A 377 4.41 10.63 6.48
CA GLY A 377 4.89 9.37 5.92
C GLY A 377 6.41 9.21 6.05
N LEU A 378 7.19 10.26 5.81
CA LEU A 378 8.65 10.24 5.99
C LEU A 378 9.04 10.06 7.47
N VAL A 379 8.32 10.69 8.40
CA VAL A 379 8.55 10.48 9.84
C VAL A 379 8.27 9.03 10.23
N LEU A 380 7.13 8.47 9.80
CA LEU A 380 6.82 7.06 10.07
C LEU A 380 7.85 6.11 9.45
N LEU A 381 8.30 6.39 8.22
CA LEU A 381 9.35 5.61 7.56
C LEU A 381 10.63 5.56 8.39
N VAL A 382 11.09 6.71 8.90
CA VAL A 382 12.29 6.79 9.76
C VAL A 382 12.08 5.99 11.03
N LEU A 383 10.92 6.08 11.69
CA LEU A 383 10.61 5.34 12.91
C LEU A 383 10.57 3.83 12.66
N ILE A 384 9.98 3.40 11.51
CA ILE A 384 9.93 2.00 11.09
C ILE A 384 11.36 1.46 10.86
N PHE A 385 12.17 2.16 10.08
CA PHE A 385 13.54 1.72 9.82
C PHE A 385 14.38 1.71 11.08
N TRP A 386 14.22 2.68 11.95
CA TRP A 386 14.91 2.65 13.25
C TRP A 386 14.53 1.42 14.06
N ALA A 387 13.22 1.08 14.11
CA ALA A 387 12.79 -0.13 14.79
C ALA A 387 13.42 -1.40 14.18
N VAL A 388 13.43 -1.51 12.84
CA VAL A 388 14.02 -2.68 12.14
C VAL A 388 15.50 -2.83 12.40
N LEU A 389 16.25 -1.71 12.58
CA LEU A 389 17.71 -1.75 12.73
C LEU A 389 18.18 -1.95 14.17
N PHE A 390 17.37 -1.59 15.16
CA PHE A 390 17.80 -1.54 16.56
C PHE A 390 16.97 -2.39 17.51
N TYR A 391 15.85 -2.99 17.05
CA TYR A 391 14.97 -3.86 17.80
C TYR A 391 14.58 -5.12 17.00
#